data_f4121f94e59308ed31c0db28a78478e4
#
_entry.id   f4121f94e59308ed31c0db28a78478e4
#
_cell.length_a   1.000
_cell.length_b   1.000
_cell.length_c   1.000
_cell.angle_alpha   90.00
_cell.angle_beta   90.00
_cell.angle_gamma   90.00
#
_symmetry.space_group_name_H-M   'P 1'
#
loop_
_entity.id
_entity.type
_entity.pdbx_description
1 polymer ?
#
loop_
_entity_poly.entity_id
_entity_poly.type
_entity_poly.pdbx_seq_one_letter_code
_entity_poly.pdbx_strand_id
1 'polypeptide(L)'
;MKEPRWVPEQAVIAIHDELIVEHGGCFGLRDPNLLSSSLARPQHLFAYSDSASLFDIAAAYAFGLAKNHPFVDGNKRIALAVIDVFLRLNGYELVAAEEEAVIKINNLVEGIENQESIATWIAANSQEL
;
A
#
# COMPACT_ATOMS: atom_id res chain seq x y z
N MET A 1 19.02 -0.61 6.83
CA MET A 1 18.10 0.55 6.87
C MET A 1 17.58 0.70 8.29
N LYS A 2 17.46 1.94 8.74
CA LYS A 2 16.79 2.24 10.00
C LYS A 2 15.32 1.86 9.92
N GLU A 3 14.72 1.43 11.03
CA GLU A 3 13.32 1.05 11.05
C GLU A 3 12.44 2.21 10.60
N PRO A 4 11.55 2.00 9.60
CA PRO A 4 10.66 3.05 9.14
C PRO A 4 9.52 3.29 10.13
N ARG A 5 8.79 4.39 9.91
CA ARG A 5 7.53 4.62 10.60
C ARG A 5 6.45 3.83 9.87
N TRP A 6 5.72 3.02 10.63
CA TRP A 6 4.67 2.15 10.10
C TRP A 6 3.33 2.87 10.03
N VAL A 7 2.47 2.46 9.12
CA VAL A 7 1.08 2.90 9.07
C VAL A 7 0.28 1.99 10.01
N PRO A 8 -0.26 2.51 11.13
CA PRO A 8 -1.02 1.67 12.06
C PRO A 8 -2.30 1.14 11.44
N GLU A 9 -2.76 -0.02 11.92
CA GLU A 9 -4.01 -0.62 11.43
C GLU A 9 -5.19 0.34 11.55
N GLN A 10 -5.30 1.04 12.66
CA GLN A 10 -6.37 2.01 12.88
C GLN A 10 -6.35 3.15 11.87
N ALA A 11 -5.15 3.59 11.46
CA ALA A 11 -5.00 4.62 10.44
C ALA A 11 -5.45 4.10 9.08
N VAL A 12 -5.12 2.86 8.74
CA VAL A 12 -5.56 2.25 7.47
C VAL A 12 -7.08 2.18 7.42
N ILE A 13 -7.73 1.76 8.51
CA ILE A 13 -9.20 1.70 8.59
C ILE A 13 -9.81 3.10 8.43
N ALA A 14 -9.25 4.11 9.10
CA ALA A 14 -9.75 5.49 9.01
C ALA A 14 -9.59 6.04 7.58
N ILE A 15 -8.46 5.80 6.94
CA ILE A 15 -8.23 6.21 5.56
C ILE A 15 -9.22 5.53 4.62
N HIS A 16 -9.46 4.24 4.82
CA HIS A 16 -10.43 3.50 4.03
C HIS A 16 -11.83 4.11 4.14
N ASP A 17 -12.27 4.42 5.37
CA ASP A 17 -13.57 5.04 5.60
C ASP A 17 -13.68 6.38 4.85
N GLU A 18 -12.64 7.22 4.90
CA GLU A 18 -12.61 8.48 4.19
C GLU A 18 -12.71 8.29 2.67
N LEU A 19 -12.01 7.29 2.13
CA LEU A 19 -12.06 6.99 0.69
C LEU A 19 -13.47 6.55 0.25
N ILE A 20 -14.15 5.76 1.08
CA ILE A 20 -15.52 5.33 0.80
C ILE A 20 -16.47 6.55 0.81
N VAL A 21 -16.33 7.45 1.78
CA VAL A 21 -17.14 8.68 1.82
C VAL A 21 -16.89 9.53 0.58
N GLU A 22 -15.63 9.69 0.18
CA GLU A 22 -15.25 10.56 -0.94
C GLU A 22 -15.65 9.98 -2.30
N HIS A 23 -15.45 8.68 -2.49
CA HIS A 23 -15.58 8.04 -3.80
C HIS A 23 -16.79 7.12 -3.94
N GLY A 24 -17.50 6.85 -2.85
CA GLY A 24 -18.59 5.89 -2.82
C GLY A 24 -18.09 4.46 -2.59
N GLY A 25 -19.02 3.54 -2.43
CA GLY A 25 -18.76 2.13 -2.18
C GLY A 25 -19.31 1.69 -0.82
N CYS A 26 -18.95 0.47 -0.42
CA CYS A 26 -19.43 -0.14 0.81
C CYS A 26 -18.39 -0.07 1.92
N PHE A 27 -18.81 0.36 3.11
CA PHE A 27 -17.96 0.35 4.31
C PHE A 27 -17.76 -1.08 4.81
N GLY A 28 -16.75 -1.25 5.60
CA GLY A 28 -16.56 -2.41 6.46
C GLY A 28 -15.40 -3.29 6.08
N LEU A 29 -14.92 -4.02 7.09
CA LEU A 29 -13.94 -5.08 6.94
C LEU A 29 -14.63 -6.37 6.52
N ARG A 30 -14.12 -6.99 5.46
CA ARG A 30 -14.54 -8.32 5.05
C ARG A 30 -13.88 -9.39 5.92
N ASP A 31 -12.59 -9.17 6.22
CA ASP A 31 -11.79 -10.16 6.98
C ASP A 31 -10.71 -9.43 7.78
N PRO A 32 -10.91 -9.24 9.09
CA PRO A 32 -9.91 -8.59 9.94
C PRO A 32 -8.57 -9.31 9.99
N ASN A 33 -8.56 -10.64 9.87
CA ASN A 33 -7.32 -11.41 9.86
C ASN A 33 -6.51 -11.16 8.60
N LEU A 34 -7.18 -10.99 7.46
CA LEU A 34 -6.50 -10.62 6.22
C LEU A 34 -5.94 -9.21 6.28
N LEU A 35 -6.61 -8.28 6.98
CA LEU A 35 -6.04 -6.95 7.20
C LEU A 35 -4.77 -7.05 8.04
N SER A 36 -4.81 -7.74 9.16
CA SER A 36 -3.63 -7.91 10.02
C SER A 36 -2.48 -8.58 9.26
N SER A 37 -2.77 -9.61 8.49
CA SER A 37 -1.79 -10.30 7.65
C SER A 37 -1.19 -9.37 6.58
N SER A 38 -2.03 -8.56 5.93
CA SER A 38 -1.56 -7.60 4.92
C SER A 38 -0.60 -6.59 5.52
N LEU A 39 -0.90 -6.09 6.72
CA LEU A 39 -0.07 -5.09 7.40
C LEU A 39 1.20 -5.69 8.04
N ALA A 40 1.19 -6.99 8.33
CA ALA A 40 2.38 -7.70 8.81
C ALA A 40 3.41 -7.92 7.69
N ARG A 41 2.96 -8.02 6.44
CA ARG A 41 3.83 -8.31 5.29
C ARG A 41 5.00 -7.32 5.15
N PRO A 42 4.79 -5.99 5.15
CA PRO A 42 5.91 -5.06 5.07
C PRO A 42 6.84 -5.13 6.29
N GLN A 43 6.33 -5.42 7.48
CA GLN A 43 7.16 -5.57 8.68
C GLN A 43 8.03 -6.83 8.58
N HIS A 44 7.49 -7.92 8.06
CA HIS A 44 8.26 -9.14 7.81
C HIS A 44 9.37 -8.89 6.78
N LEU A 45 9.07 -8.16 5.71
CA LEU A 45 10.08 -7.82 4.71
C LEU A 45 11.23 -7.06 5.35
N PHE A 46 10.93 -6.05 6.16
CA PHE A 46 11.96 -5.29 6.87
C PHE A 46 12.80 -6.19 7.79
N ALA A 47 12.16 -7.10 8.51
CA ALA A 47 12.84 -7.98 9.47
C ALA A 47 13.76 -9.00 8.80
N TYR A 48 13.37 -9.50 7.61
CA TYR A 48 14.09 -10.61 6.95
C TYR A 48 14.99 -10.19 5.79
N SER A 49 14.91 -8.93 5.34
CA SER A 49 15.74 -8.46 4.22
C SER A 49 16.62 -7.31 4.66
N ASP A 50 17.94 -7.51 4.56
CA ASP A 50 18.91 -6.46 4.84
C ASP A 50 18.98 -5.39 3.75
N SER A 51 18.46 -5.69 2.55
CA SER A 51 18.56 -4.83 1.39
C SER A 51 17.25 -4.13 1.02
N ALA A 52 16.17 -4.33 1.78
CA ALA A 52 14.89 -3.72 1.48
C ALA A 52 14.95 -2.20 1.63
N SER A 53 14.45 -1.48 0.61
CA SER A 53 14.30 -0.02 0.64
C SER A 53 12.91 0.35 1.16
N LEU A 54 12.71 1.66 1.43
CA LEU A 54 11.37 2.18 1.74
C LEU A 54 10.37 1.87 0.62
N PHE A 55 10.84 1.88 -0.62
CA PHE A 55 9.97 1.62 -1.79
C PHE A 55 9.57 0.14 -1.86
N ASP A 56 10.47 -0.76 -1.48
CA ASP A 56 10.16 -2.19 -1.35
C ASP A 56 9.10 -2.42 -0.28
N ILE A 57 9.20 -1.73 0.85
CA ILE A 57 8.25 -1.85 1.95
C ILE A 57 6.89 -1.27 1.56
N ALA A 58 6.86 -0.13 0.87
CA ALA A 58 5.62 0.45 0.35
C ALA A 58 4.93 -0.52 -0.61
N ALA A 59 5.68 -1.18 -1.48
CA ALA A 59 5.15 -2.18 -2.40
C ALA A 59 4.57 -3.39 -1.65
N ALA A 60 5.17 -3.79 -0.53
CA ALA A 60 4.66 -4.88 0.30
C ALA A 60 3.30 -4.53 0.92
N TYR A 61 3.11 -3.29 1.37
CA TYR A 61 1.78 -2.81 1.80
C TYR A 61 0.76 -2.95 0.68
N ALA A 62 1.09 -2.42 -0.50
CA ALA A 62 0.18 -2.43 -1.63
C ALA A 62 -0.19 -3.85 -2.07
N PHE A 63 0.81 -4.73 -2.15
CA PHE A 63 0.59 -6.12 -2.53
C PHE A 63 -0.37 -6.82 -1.57
N GLY A 64 -0.13 -6.71 -0.27
CA GLY A 64 -0.98 -7.34 0.74
C GLY A 64 -2.42 -6.83 0.66
N LEU A 65 -2.61 -5.52 0.65
CA LEU A 65 -3.95 -4.93 0.63
C LEU A 65 -4.70 -5.21 -0.68
N ALA A 66 -4.01 -5.14 -1.82
CA ALA A 66 -4.64 -5.36 -3.11
C ALA A 66 -4.97 -6.83 -3.36
N LYS A 67 -4.12 -7.76 -2.94
CA LYS A 67 -4.30 -9.20 -3.21
C LYS A 67 -5.22 -9.88 -2.20
N ASN A 68 -5.16 -9.49 -0.92
CA ASN A 68 -5.92 -10.15 0.13
C ASN A 68 -7.37 -9.68 0.25
N HIS A 69 -7.70 -8.53 -0.29
CA HIS A 69 -9.05 -7.96 -0.24
C HIS A 69 -9.64 -7.94 1.19
N PRO A 70 -8.96 -7.28 2.16
CA PRO A 70 -9.43 -7.31 3.56
C PRO A 70 -10.72 -6.52 3.79
N PHE A 71 -11.02 -5.53 2.94
CA PHE A 71 -12.24 -4.73 3.05
C PHE A 71 -13.34 -5.28 2.11
N VAL A 72 -14.58 -4.91 2.39
CA VAL A 72 -15.71 -5.28 1.54
C VAL A 72 -15.55 -4.65 0.15
N ASP A 73 -15.05 -3.41 0.10
CA ASP A 73 -14.93 -2.64 -1.13
C ASP A 73 -13.73 -1.70 -1.02
N GLY A 74 -13.24 -1.18 -2.14
CA GLY A 74 -12.19 -0.16 -2.15
C GLY A 74 -10.78 -0.68 -1.86
N ASN A 75 -10.50 -1.97 -2.02
CA ASN A 75 -9.20 -2.56 -1.70
C ASN A 75 -8.06 -2.01 -2.58
N LYS A 76 -8.30 -1.81 -3.86
CA LYS A 76 -7.29 -1.22 -4.76
C LYS A 76 -7.01 0.24 -4.39
N ARG A 77 -8.05 0.96 -4.01
CA ARG A 77 -7.95 2.38 -3.64
C ARG A 77 -7.17 2.55 -2.34
N ILE A 78 -7.46 1.73 -1.33
CA ILE A 78 -6.70 1.78 -0.07
C ILE A 78 -5.24 1.35 -0.28
N ALA A 79 -4.98 0.37 -1.13
CA ALA A 79 -3.62 -0.05 -1.45
C ALA A 79 -2.80 1.12 -2.01
N LEU A 80 -3.36 1.87 -2.94
CA LEU A 80 -2.70 3.03 -3.53
C LEU A 80 -2.50 4.15 -2.50
N ALA A 81 -3.53 4.45 -1.70
CA ALA A 81 -3.46 5.49 -0.69
C ALA A 81 -2.38 5.21 0.37
N VAL A 82 -2.25 3.94 0.79
CA VAL A 82 -1.28 3.56 1.82
C VAL A 82 0.16 3.68 1.31
N ILE A 83 0.41 3.46 0.02
CA ILE A 83 1.74 3.72 -0.56
C ILE A 83 2.16 5.17 -0.24
N ASP A 84 1.32 6.14 -0.57
CA ASP A 84 1.66 7.55 -0.37
C ASP A 84 1.74 7.92 1.10
N VAL A 85 0.81 7.43 1.92
CA VAL A 85 0.83 7.68 3.37
C VAL A 85 2.11 7.15 4.00
N PHE A 86 2.49 5.90 3.68
CA PHE A 86 3.72 5.31 4.20
C PHE A 86 4.95 6.12 3.76
N LEU A 87 5.02 6.49 2.48
CA LEU A 87 6.13 7.28 1.98
C LEU A 87 6.22 8.63 2.69
N ARG A 88 5.10 9.33 2.87
CA ARG A 88 5.08 10.63 3.54
C ARG A 88 5.52 10.54 5.00
N LEU A 89 5.14 9.50 5.70
CA LEU A 89 5.63 9.25 7.06
C LEU A 89 7.14 9.11 7.12
N ASN A 90 7.76 8.73 6.01
CA ASN A 90 9.18 8.42 5.94
C ASN A 90 9.97 9.39 5.05
N GLY A 91 9.41 10.58 4.77
CA GLY A 91 10.12 11.67 4.12
C GLY A 91 10.07 11.71 2.60
N TYR A 92 9.14 10.99 1.98
CA TYR A 92 8.96 10.94 0.53
C TYR A 92 7.51 11.17 0.14
N GLU A 93 7.26 11.43 -1.14
CA GLU A 93 5.92 11.44 -1.70
C GLU A 93 5.90 10.75 -3.05
N LEU A 94 4.77 10.15 -3.39
CA LEU A 94 4.54 9.56 -4.70
C LEU A 94 4.07 10.66 -5.64
N VAL A 95 4.75 10.81 -6.77
CA VAL A 95 4.47 11.88 -7.76
C VAL A 95 3.98 11.32 -9.10
N ALA A 96 3.50 10.09 -9.12
CA ALA A 96 2.94 9.49 -10.32
C ALA A 96 1.57 10.08 -10.66
N ALA A 97 1.23 10.10 -11.95
CA ALA A 97 -0.11 10.45 -12.39
C ALA A 97 -1.11 9.43 -11.85
N GLU A 98 -2.29 9.90 -11.44
CA GLU A 98 -3.31 9.04 -10.82
C GLU A 98 -3.73 7.90 -11.76
N GLU A 99 -3.91 8.19 -13.04
CA GLU A 99 -4.31 7.19 -14.03
C GLU A 99 -3.27 6.06 -14.15
N GLU A 100 -2.00 6.41 -14.14
CA GLU A 100 -0.92 5.43 -14.18
C GLU A 100 -0.90 4.59 -12.91
N ALA A 101 -1.07 5.21 -11.76
CA ALA A 101 -1.07 4.52 -10.48
C ALA A 101 -2.22 3.50 -10.39
N VAL A 102 -3.41 3.87 -10.88
CA VAL A 102 -4.56 2.97 -10.92
C VAL A 102 -4.28 1.77 -11.82
N ILE A 103 -3.68 1.99 -12.99
CA ILE A 103 -3.31 0.91 -13.91
C ILE A 103 -2.30 -0.04 -13.25
N LYS A 104 -1.29 0.50 -12.56
CA LYS A 104 -0.28 -0.31 -11.87
C LYS A 104 -0.89 -1.20 -10.79
N ILE A 105 -1.82 -0.68 -9.99
CA ILE A 105 -2.48 -1.47 -8.94
C ILE A 105 -3.40 -2.52 -9.57
N ASN A 106 -4.14 -2.18 -10.63
CA ASN A 106 -4.95 -3.16 -11.35
C ASN A 106 -4.10 -4.30 -11.90
N ASN A 107 -2.94 -3.96 -12.49
CA ASN A 107 -2.01 -4.95 -13.02
C ASN A 107 -1.41 -5.82 -11.92
N LEU A 108 -1.19 -5.27 -10.74
CA LEU A 108 -0.72 -6.02 -9.58
C LEU A 108 -1.75 -7.09 -9.18
N VAL A 109 -3.03 -6.72 -9.12
CA VAL A 109 -4.11 -7.66 -8.77
C VAL A 109 -4.21 -8.77 -9.81
N GLU A 110 -4.05 -8.45 -11.08
CA GLU A 110 -4.15 -9.41 -12.18
C GLU A 110 -2.89 -10.25 -12.39
N GLY A 111 -1.81 -9.95 -11.67
CA GLY A 111 -0.55 -10.69 -11.80
C GLY A 111 0.35 -10.26 -12.96
N ILE A 112 -0.01 -9.20 -13.69
CA ILE A 112 0.82 -8.61 -14.75
C ILE A 112 2.04 -7.91 -14.14
N GLU A 113 1.84 -7.20 -13.02
CA GLU A 113 2.91 -6.67 -12.18
C GLU A 113 3.06 -7.55 -10.95
N ASN A 114 4.25 -7.56 -10.36
CA ASN A 114 4.50 -8.22 -9.08
C ASN A 114 4.95 -7.21 -8.03
N GLN A 115 5.19 -7.68 -6.80
CA GLN A 115 5.61 -6.80 -5.73
C GLN A 115 6.91 -6.06 -6.07
N GLU A 116 7.86 -6.74 -6.68
CA GLU A 116 9.18 -6.18 -7.04
C GLU A 116 9.05 -5.14 -8.15
N SER A 117 8.23 -5.39 -9.16
CA SER A 117 8.03 -4.40 -10.23
C SER A 117 7.28 -3.17 -9.75
N ILE A 118 6.35 -3.33 -8.81
CA ILE A 118 5.67 -2.20 -8.16
C ILE A 118 6.69 -1.38 -7.34
N ALA A 119 7.58 -2.04 -6.61
CA ALA A 119 8.63 -1.34 -5.86
C ALA A 119 9.51 -0.49 -6.79
N THR A 120 9.90 -1.03 -7.92
CA THR A 120 10.69 -0.31 -8.93
C THR A 120 9.93 0.93 -9.44
N TRP A 121 8.65 0.76 -9.73
CA TRP A 121 7.80 1.85 -10.19
C TRP A 121 7.65 2.93 -9.10
N ILE A 122 7.43 2.54 -7.84
CA ILE A 122 7.32 3.48 -6.72
C ILE A 122 8.62 4.29 -6.60
N ALA A 123 9.77 3.62 -6.64
CA ALA A 123 11.07 4.28 -6.53
C ALA A 123 11.26 5.31 -7.65
N ALA A 124 10.88 4.97 -8.88
CA ALA A 124 11.01 5.86 -10.03
C ALA A 124 10.07 7.06 -9.99
N ASN A 125 8.99 6.99 -9.20
CA ASN A 125 7.95 8.01 -9.13
C ASN A 125 7.81 8.63 -7.74
N SER A 126 8.85 8.56 -6.93
CA SER A 126 8.89 9.16 -5.60
C SER A 126 9.94 10.26 -5.55
N GLN A 127 9.70 11.26 -4.71
CA GLN A 127 10.67 12.32 -4.46
C GLN A 127 10.68 12.65 -2.97
N GLU A 128 11.81 13.15 -2.49
CA GLU A 128 11.95 13.62 -1.11
C GLU A 128 11.04 14.82 -0.86
N LEU A 129 10.45 14.85 0.31
CA LEU A 129 9.66 16.00 0.77
C LEU A 129 10.55 17.16 1.20
#